data_482eb1052e7348acaf2c14c6bba9ef3e
#
_entry.id   482eb1052e7348acaf2c14c6bba9ef3e
#
_cell.length_a   1.000
_cell.length_b   1.000
_cell.length_c   1.000
_cell.angle_alpha   90.00
_cell.angle_beta   90.00
_cell.angle_gamma   90.00
#
_symmetry.space_group_name_H-M   'P 1'
#
loop_
_entity.id
_entity.type
_entity.pdbx_description
1 polymer ?
#
loop_
_entity_poly.entity_id
_entity_poly.type
_entity_poly.pdbx_seq_one_letter_code
_entity_poly.pdbx_strand_id
1 'polypeptide(L)'
;MLWNHLQPQAIELGWDFYGPVILFVILVALAVPVWAAIGSSAILMLVWSGALPLTLVGEKLFSGIDAFALTAVPLFILTGDVLVRTGLSRKFLDVAEALTQFAKGGFGSATVLVCGMFAAISGSDAAGAAAVGRMTIDRLVESGYPRPYACALVAAGACTGILIPPSIAYIIIGLVLGISASTLFLAAVVPGLAILISILCTNIVMNRLYKWEGGGNISAAEYFSRLWISLKSGWYAFIVPGIIFYGIFSGRLTPTEAGATAVVVTIFMGFLLRTLKLSDFPAMLVSSAKVNGVILPIIAFSIPLAEALAIIGVPQGFVAVATSVSEEPWVLILMMIAILIASGCVMETTPNIVILAPILKPLADNIGMNEIQFCIMMITALGVGFITPPLGLNLFVVAGLTGESILKIAYRAVPFVLFMLIVTLMIAYIPAISTTFLPEIYK
;
A
#
# COMPACT_ATOMS: atom_id res chain seq x y z
N MET A 1 -6.19 48.57 1.89
CA MET A 1 -4.72 48.58 1.71
C MET A 1 -3.99 47.43 2.39
N LEU A 2 -4.66 46.47 3.00
CA LEU A 2 -4.04 45.27 3.67
C LEU A 2 -3.99 44.03 2.78
N TRP A 3 -4.58 44.03 1.60
CA TRP A 3 -4.66 42.87 0.71
C TRP A 3 -3.49 42.72 -0.26
N ASN A 4 -2.64 43.74 -0.44
CA ASN A 4 -1.51 43.72 -1.39
C ASN A 4 -0.22 43.10 -0.81
N HIS A 5 -0.22 42.63 0.45
CA HIS A 5 0.95 42.00 1.07
C HIS A 5 0.85 40.46 1.10
N LEU A 6 -0.20 39.87 0.54
CA LEU A 6 -0.40 38.41 0.47
C LEU A 6 -0.35 37.84 -0.96
N GLN A 7 0.24 38.56 -1.89
CA GLN A 7 0.65 37.87 -3.12
C GLN A 7 1.78 36.88 -2.73
N PRO A 8 1.61 35.59 -2.96
CA PRO A 8 2.74 34.65 -2.80
C PRO A 8 3.83 35.18 -3.75
N GLN A 9 4.92 35.68 -3.17
CA GLN A 9 6.13 35.88 -3.95
C GLN A 9 6.42 34.56 -4.61
N ALA A 10 6.50 34.53 -5.94
CA ALA A 10 6.92 33.36 -6.67
C ALA A 10 8.27 32.96 -6.06
N ILE A 11 8.27 31.84 -5.30
CA ILE A 11 9.50 31.34 -4.68
C ILE A 11 10.34 30.89 -5.86
N GLU A 12 11.36 31.67 -6.21
CA GLU A 12 12.37 31.21 -7.17
C GLU A 12 13.17 30.12 -6.50
N LEU A 13 12.80 28.88 -6.78
CA LEU A 13 13.57 27.71 -6.34
C LEU A 13 14.96 27.82 -6.94
N GLY A 14 15.96 27.96 -6.09
CA GLY A 14 17.36 28.10 -6.46
C GLY A 14 18.06 26.75 -6.73
N TRP A 15 19.37 26.80 -6.90
CA TRP A 15 20.20 25.61 -7.04
C TRP A 15 20.21 24.72 -5.79
N ASP A 16 19.90 25.29 -4.64
CA ASP A 16 19.65 24.59 -3.37
C ASP A 16 18.50 23.57 -3.43
N PHE A 17 17.55 23.75 -4.34
CA PHE A 17 16.51 22.79 -4.67
C PHE A 17 16.88 21.91 -5.88
N TYR A 18 17.22 22.54 -7.03
CA TYR A 18 17.41 21.76 -8.27
C TYR A 18 18.61 20.83 -8.20
N GLY A 19 19.71 21.21 -7.56
CA GLY A 19 20.90 20.38 -7.44
C GLY A 19 20.63 19.06 -6.71
N PRO A 20 20.05 19.07 -5.50
CA PRO A 20 19.65 17.86 -4.78
C PRO A 20 18.64 17.00 -5.53
N VAL A 21 17.66 17.59 -6.24
CA VAL A 21 16.69 16.83 -7.04
C VAL A 21 17.39 16.16 -8.22
N ILE A 22 18.29 16.84 -8.92
CA ILE A 22 19.09 16.25 -10.00
C ILE A 22 19.96 15.13 -9.46
N LEU A 23 20.60 15.32 -8.31
CA LEU A 23 21.39 14.27 -7.63
C LEU A 23 20.54 13.04 -7.35
N PHE A 24 19.32 13.23 -6.78
CA PHE A 24 18.39 12.14 -6.52
C PHE A 24 18.07 11.35 -7.80
N VAL A 25 17.71 12.04 -8.88
CA VAL A 25 17.39 11.40 -10.15
C VAL A 25 18.58 10.63 -10.72
N ILE A 26 19.78 11.22 -10.69
CA ILE A 26 21.03 10.57 -11.14
C ILE A 26 21.30 9.31 -10.32
N LEU A 27 21.22 9.40 -8.98
CA LEU A 27 21.50 8.26 -8.11
C LEU A 27 20.52 7.12 -8.32
N VAL A 28 19.23 7.44 -8.49
CA VAL A 28 18.21 6.43 -8.82
C VAL A 28 18.46 5.81 -10.20
N ALA A 29 18.81 6.61 -11.21
CA ALA A 29 19.16 6.12 -12.55
C ALA A 29 20.40 5.21 -12.55
N LEU A 30 21.34 5.45 -11.63
CA LEU A 30 22.52 4.60 -11.42
C LEU A 30 22.23 3.38 -10.53
N ALA A 31 20.96 3.09 -10.24
CA ALA A 31 20.51 1.99 -9.38
C ALA A 31 21.08 2.02 -7.95
N VAL A 32 21.42 3.20 -7.44
CA VAL A 32 21.76 3.39 -6.02
C VAL A 32 20.52 3.12 -5.18
N PRO A 33 20.64 2.43 -4.02
CA PRO A 33 19.50 2.21 -3.14
C PRO A 33 18.74 3.50 -2.81
N VAL A 34 17.41 3.47 -2.89
CA VAL A 34 16.56 4.67 -2.78
C VAL A 34 16.79 5.42 -1.46
N TRP A 35 17.01 4.71 -0.35
CA TRP A 35 17.32 5.34 0.92
C TRP A 35 18.61 6.19 0.88
N ALA A 36 19.64 5.72 0.16
CA ALA A 36 20.89 6.45 0.01
C ALA A 36 20.73 7.65 -0.93
N ALA A 37 19.92 7.51 -2.00
CA ALA A 37 19.59 8.61 -2.89
C ALA A 37 18.80 9.71 -2.15
N ILE A 38 17.78 9.35 -1.37
CA ILE A 38 17.01 10.29 -0.53
C ILE A 38 17.93 10.97 0.49
N GLY A 39 18.72 10.18 1.23
CA GLY A 39 19.61 10.69 2.27
C GLY A 39 20.66 11.66 1.73
N SER A 40 21.32 11.28 0.64
CA SER A 40 22.34 12.15 0.00
C SER A 40 21.73 13.46 -0.48
N SER A 41 20.55 13.40 -1.09
CA SER A 41 19.84 14.59 -1.60
C SER A 41 19.35 15.48 -0.47
N ALA A 42 18.80 14.91 0.60
CA ALA A 42 18.38 15.64 1.79
C ALA A 42 19.57 16.36 2.46
N ILE A 43 20.67 15.67 2.64
CA ILE A 43 21.90 16.25 3.23
C ILE A 43 22.42 17.38 2.34
N LEU A 44 22.50 17.18 1.02
CA LEU A 44 22.95 18.22 0.10
C LEU A 44 22.04 19.43 0.12
N MET A 45 20.71 19.23 0.17
CA MET A 45 19.72 20.29 0.27
C MET A 45 19.90 21.11 1.55
N LEU A 46 20.11 20.46 2.68
CA LEU A 46 20.31 21.11 3.97
C LEU A 46 21.64 21.88 4.02
N VAL A 47 22.71 21.34 3.42
CA VAL A 47 24.02 21.99 3.37
C VAL A 47 23.98 23.23 2.47
N TRP A 48 23.36 23.13 1.29
CA TRP A 48 23.32 24.24 0.35
C TRP A 48 22.37 25.36 0.76
N SER A 49 21.24 25.02 1.34
CA SER A 49 20.30 26.01 1.86
C SER A 49 20.79 26.69 3.15
N GLY A 50 21.75 26.09 3.85
CA GLY A 50 22.17 26.56 5.19
C GLY A 50 21.06 26.51 6.23
N ALA A 51 19.97 25.78 5.94
CA ALA A 51 18.72 25.78 6.68
C ALA A 51 18.85 25.17 8.09
N LEU A 52 19.71 24.15 8.24
CA LEU A 52 19.95 23.48 9.52
C LEU A 52 21.44 23.16 9.70
N PRO A 53 21.97 23.30 10.91
CA PRO A 53 23.29 22.79 11.24
C PRO A 53 23.37 21.27 11.05
N LEU A 54 24.46 20.77 10.47
CA LEU A 54 24.68 19.33 10.26
C LEU A 54 24.58 18.51 11.55
N THR A 55 24.84 19.09 12.71
CA THR A 55 24.68 18.45 14.02
C THR A 55 23.23 18.05 14.31
N LEU A 56 22.27 18.85 13.84
CA LEU A 56 20.85 18.54 14.00
C LEU A 56 20.38 17.46 13.03
N VAL A 57 21.04 17.25 11.91
CA VAL A 57 20.66 16.18 10.96
C VAL A 57 20.74 14.80 11.62
N GLY A 58 21.80 14.55 12.41
CA GLY A 58 21.94 13.28 13.15
C GLY A 58 20.81 13.07 14.19
N GLU A 59 20.46 14.11 14.92
CA GLU A 59 19.34 14.09 15.87
C GLU A 59 18.01 13.82 15.17
N LYS A 60 17.76 14.47 14.03
CA LYS A 60 16.54 14.29 13.23
C LYS A 60 16.44 12.90 12.59
N LEU A 61 17.59 12.35 12.12
CA LEU A 61 17.65 10.97 11.63
C LEU A 61 17.24 9.98 12.72
N PHE A 62 17.79 10.17 13.94
CA PHE A 62 17.47 9.29 15.05
C PHE A 62 16.00 9.44 15.50
N SER A 63 15.54 10.67 15.68
CA SER A 63 14.14 10.93 16.06
C SER A 63 13.14 10.40 15.02
N GLY A 64 13.52 10.36 13.75
CA GLY A 64 12.70 9.80 12.66
C GLY A 64 12.41 8.33 12.80
N ILE A 65 13.33 7.55 13.37
CA ILE A 65 13.15 6.11 13.59
C ILE A 65 12.78 5.74 15.01
N ASP A 66 12.93 6.66 15.98
CA ASP A 66 12.58 6.45 17.39
C ASP A 66 11.08 6.65 17.66
N ALA A 67 10.24 6.33 16.68
CA ALA A 67 8.80 6.38 16.84
C ALA A 67 8.25 4.98 17.16
N PHE A 68 7.59 4.83 18.33
CA PHE A 68 7.04 3.56 18.78
C PHE A 68 6.11 2.91 17.74
N ALA A 69 5.35 3.69 17.00
CA ALA A 69 4.46 3.20 15.93
C ALA A 69 5.22 2.47 14.82
N LEU A 70 6.47 2.82 14.53
CA LEU A 70 7.30 2.14 13.54
C LEU A 70 7.65 0.70 13.90
N THR A 71 7.64 0.35 15.19
CA THR A 71 7.89 -1.03 15.63
C THR A 71 6.81 -1.99 15.10
N ALA A 72 5.63 -1.49 14.75
CA ALA A 72 4.59 -2.30 14.12
C ALA A 72 5.01 -2.82 12.73
N VAL A 73 5.82 -2.06 11.97
CA VAL A 73 6.26 -2.44 10.61
C VAL A 73 7.01 -3.77 10.59
N PRO A 74 8.14 -3.94 11.33
CA PRO A 74 8.84 -5.22 11.39
C PRO A 74 7.97 -6.37 11.90
N LEU A 75 7.04 -6.09 12.81
CA LEU A 75 6.16 -7.11 13.38
C LEU A 75 5.14 -7.62 12.34
N PHE A 76 4.51 -6.74 11.55
CA PHE A 76 3.61 -7.17 10.48
C PHE A 76 4.34 -7.89 9.35
N ILE A 77 5.54 -7.43 8.95
CA ILE A 77 6.38 -8.11 7.97
C ILE A 77 6.71 -9.52 8.44
N LEU A 78 7.16 -9.68 9.68
CA LEU A 78 7.47 -10.98 10.26
C LEU A 78 6.22 -11.87 10.34
N THR A 79 5.07 -11.32 10.74
CA THR A 79 3.79 -12.06 10.76
C THR A 79 3.45 -12.62 9.39
N GLY A 80 3.58 -11.81 8.34
CA GLY A 80 3.34 -12.21 6.96
C GLY A 80 4.28 -13.34 6.50
N ASP A 81 5.59 -13.25 6.81
CA ASP A 81 6.56 -14.31 6.45
C ASP A 81 6.27 -15.62 7.18
N VAL A 82 5.97 -15.56 8.48
CA VAL A 82 5.58 -16.73 9.28
C VAL A 82 4.29 -17.35 8.76
N LEU A 83 3.29 -16.55 8.41
CA LEU A 83 2.01 -17.02 7.86
C LEU A 83 2.20 -17.84 6.56
N VAL A 84 3.09 -17.38 5.67
CA VAL A 84 3.40 -18.09 4.43
C VAL A 84 4.10 -19.41 4.73
N ARG A 85 5.10 -19.41 5.60
CA ARG A 85 5.89 -20.60 5.95
C ARG A 85 5.08 -21.66 6.69
N THR A 86 4.15 -21.23 7.54
CA THR A 86 3.25 -22.16 8.27
C THR A 86 2.17 -22.77 7.38
N GLY A 87 2.01 -22.30 6.14
CA GLY A 87 0.98 -22.77 5.23
C GLY A 87 -0.44 -22.31 5.59
N LEU A 88 -0.58 -21.42 6.59
CA LEU A 88 -1.87 -20.82 6.96
C LEU A 88 -2.50 -20.05 5.80
N SER A 89 -1.68 -19.44 4.94
CA SER A 89 -2.14 -18.73 3.73
C SER A 89 -2.91 -19.63 2.75
N ARG A 90 -2.58 -20.95 2.70
CA ARG A 90 -3.34 -21.91 1.87
C ARG A 90 -4.76 -22.10 2.38
N LYS A 91 -4.99 -22.00 3.70
CA LYS A 91 -6.33 -22.11 4.27
C LYS A 91 -7.23 -20.95 3.88
N PHE A 92 -6.67 -19.76 3.67
CA PHE A 92 -7.43 -18.67 3.07
C PHE A 92 -7.88 -18.98 1.66
N LEU A 93 -7.02 -19.62 0.86
CA LEU A 93 -7.37 -20.04 -0.49
C LEU A 93 -8.48 -21.09 -0.49
N ASP A 94 -8.39 -22.12 0.36
CA ASP A 94 -9.41 -23.17 0.49
C ASP A 94 -10.79 -22.54 0.81
N VAL A 95 -10.85 -21.56 1.72
CA VAL A 95 -12.09 -20.88 2.09
C VAL A 95 -12.58 -19.95 0.98
N ALA A 96 -11.68 -19.18 0.35
CA ALA A 96 -12.03 -18.29 -0.75
C ALA A 96 -12.57 -19.06 -1.97
N GLU A 97 -11.97 -20.20 -2.31
CA GLU A 97 -12.49 -21.09 -3.36
C GLU A 97 -13.88 -21.61 -3.02
N ALA A 98 -14.10 -22.04 -1.78
CA ALA A 98 -15.42 -22.51 -1.35
C ALA A 98 -16.46 -21.39 -1.39
N LEU A 99 -16.09 -20.15 -1.10
CA LEU A 99 -16.97 -18.98 -1.20
C LEU A 99 -17.36 -18.60 -2.63
N THR A 100 -16.44 -18.80 -3.59
CA THR A 100 -16.62 -18.30 -4.97
C THR A 100 -16.96 -19.39 -6.00
N GLN A 101 -16.94 -20.66 -5.62
CA GLN A 101 -17.11 -21.83 -6.52
C GLN A 101 -18.41 -21.83 -7.35
N PHE A 102 -19.45 -21.08 -6.92
CA PHE A 102 -20.71 -20.96 -7.67
C PHE A 102 -20.63 -19.95 -8.82
N ALA A 103 -19.65 -19.03 -8.76
CA ALA A 103 -19.54 -17.94 -9.71
C ALA A 103 -18.77 -18.36 -10.96
N LYS A 104 -19.16 -17.83 -12.11
CA LYS A 104 -18.32 -17.88 -13.31
C LYS A 104 -17.07 -17.03 -13.03
N GLY A 105 -15.87 -17.62 -13.21
CA GLY A 105 -14.63 -17.00 -12.78
C GLY A 105 -14.38 -17.15 -11.28
N GLY A 106 -14.83 -18.26 -10.69
CA GLY A 106 -14.77 -18.53 -9.26
C GLY A 106 -13.36 -18.57 -8.72
N PHE A 107 -12.44 -19.27 -9.39
CA PHE A 107 -11.05 -19.34 -8.93
C PHE A 107 -10.31 -18.00 -9.09
N GLY A 108 -10.58 -17.24 -10.17
CA GLY A 108 -10.08 -15.88 -10.30
C GLY A 108 -10.56 -14.96 -9.16
N SER A 109 -11.85 -15.08 -8.80
CA SER A 109 -12.43 -14.33 -7.66
C SER A 109 -11.86 -14.79 -6.32
N ALA A 110 -11.64 -16.11 -6.13
CA ALA A 110 -10.95 -16.65 -4.96
C ALA A 110 -9.56 -16.07 -4.81
N THR A 111 -8.80 -15.97 -5.90
CA THR A 111 -7.45 -15.37 -5.91
C THR A 111 -7.48 -13.92 -5.39
N VAL A 112 -8.44 -13.10 -5.83
CA VAL A 112 -8.59 -11.70 -5.36
C VAL A 112 -8.95 -11.67 -3.88
N LEU A 113 -9.88 -12.51 -3.42
CA LEU A 113 -10.23 -12.59 -2.00
C LEU A 113 -9.03 -12.99 -1.12
N VAL A 114 -8.23 -13.95 -1.58
CA VAL A 114 -6.99 -14.34 -0.86
C VAL A 114 -5.99 -13.20 -0.79
N CYS A 115 -5.85 -12.40 -1.85
CA CYS A 115 -5.03 -11.19 -1.79
C CYS A 115 -5.52 -10.25 -0.68
N GLY A 116 -6.83 -9.99 -0.61
CA GLY A 116 -7.42 -9.16 0.46
C GLY A 116 -7.24 -9.75 1.87
N MET A 117 -7.42 -11.06 2.02
CA MET A 117 -7.21 -11.74 3.31
C MET A 117 -5.73 -11.73 3.74
N PHE A 118 -4.82 -11.91 2.79
CA PHE A 118 -3.39 -11.82 3.05
C PHE A 118 -2.95 -10.39 3.36
N ALA A 119 -3.52 -9.41 2.65
CA ALA A 119 -3.33 -7.98 2.88
C ALA A 119 -3.62 -7.60 4.34
N ALA A 120 -4.74 -8.08 4.87
CA ALA A 120 -5.20 -7.84 6.24
C ALA A 120 -4.24 -8.33 7.35
N ILE A 121 -3.13 -8.94 6.99
CA ILE A 121 -2.12 -9.46 7.95
C ILE A 121 -0.74 -8.92 7.62
N SER A 122 -0.33 -8.96 6.33
CA SER A 122 1.03 -8.60 5.91
C SER A 122 1.23 -7.09 5.77
N GLY A 123 0.18 -6.36 5.45
CA GLY A 123 0.24 -4.93 5.20
C GLY A 123 1.14 -4.51 4.02
N SER A 124 1.54 -5.47 3.16
CA SER A 124 2.47 -5.27 2.05
C SER A 124 1.93 -5.88 0.75
N ASP A 125 1.90 -5.07 -0.29
CA ASP A 125 1.48 -5.44 -1.64
C ASP A 125 2.49 -6.39 -2.33
N ALA A 126 3.79 -6.08 -2.28
CA ALA A 126 4.82 -6.92 -2.87
C ALA A 126 4.86 -8.32 -2.23
N ALA A 127 4.69 -8.42 -0.89
CA ALA A 127 4.60 -9.70 -0.20
C ALA A 127 3.35 -10.47 -0.63
N GLY A 128 2.21 -9.78 -0.76
CA GLY A 128 0.96 -10.34 -1.27
C GLY A 128 1.09 -10.87 -2.69
N ALA A 129 1.67 -10.07 -3.61
CA ALA A 129 1.92 -10.46 -4.99
C ALA A 129 2.79 -11.73 -5.08
N ALA A 130 3.87 -11.78 -4.29
CA ALA A 130 4.78 -12.91 -4.26
C ALA A 130 4.15 -14.17 -3.66
N ALA A 131 3.45 -14.04 -2.52
CA ALA A 131 2.87 -15.18 -1.81
C ALA A 131 1.68 -15.76 -2.57
N VAL A 132 0.70 -14.93 -2.93
CA VAL A 132 -0.51 -15.37 -3.63
C VAL A 132 -0.18 -15.77 -5.07
N GLY A 133 0.73 -15.04 -5.74
CA GLY A 133 1.15 -15.37 -7.10
C GLY A 133 1.70 -16.78 -7.23
N ARG A 134 2.58 -17.20 -6.31
CA ARG A 134 3.13 -18.58 -6.31
C ARG A 134 2.06 -19.65 -6.08
N MET A 135 0.98 -19.35 -5.38
CA MET A 135 -0.07 -20.30 -5.07
C MET A 135 -1.12 -20.42 -6.16
N THR A 136 -1.34 -19.35 -6.94
CA THR A 136 -2.55 -19.25 -7.76
C THR A 136 -2.30 -19.08 -9.26
N ILE A 137 -1.18 -18.51 -9.72
CA ILE A 137 -0.99 -18.19 -11.14
C ILE A 137 -1.04 -19.43 -12.03
N ASP A 138 -0.31 -20.50 -11.70
CA ASP A 138 -0.32 -21.71 -12.53
C ASP A 138 -1.71 -22.39 -12.51
N ARG A 139 -2.39 -22.41 -11.37
CA ARG A 139 -3.77 -22.92 -11.25
C ARG A 139 -4.79 -22.07 -12.01
N LEU A 140 -4.60 -20.74 -12.07
CA LEU A 140 -5.43 -19.87 -12.93
C LEU A 140 -5.27 -20.24 -14.40
N VAL A 141 -4.03 -20.50 -14.84
CA VAL A 141 -3.76 -20.94 -16.21
C VAL A 141 -4.40 -22.29 -16.49
N GLU A 142 -4.30 -23.25 -15.58
CA GLU A 142 -4.98 -24.55 -15.66
C GLU A 142 -6.51 -24.42 -15.70
N SER A 143 -7.07 -23.39 -15.05
CA SER A 143 -8.50 -23.06 -15.09
C SER A 143 -8.94 -22.34 -16.38
N GLY A 144 -8.02 -22.08 -17.32
CA GLY A 144 -8.30 -21.50 -18.64
C GLY A 144 -7.94 -20.01 -18.78
N TYR A 145 -7.45 -19.35 -17.75
CA TYR A 145 -7.03 -17.95 -17.86
C TYR A 145 -5.72 -17.81 -18.68
N PRO A 146 -5.62 -16.82 -19.56
CA PRO A 146 -4.34 -16.50 -20.20
C PRO A 146 -3.30 -16.11 -19.14
N ARG A 147 -2.07 -16.65 -19.23
CA ARG A 147 -1.02 -16.39 -18.24
C ARG A 147 -0.78 -14.89 -17.96
N PRO A 148 -0.71 -13.98 -18.96
CA PRO A 148 -0.55 -12.55 -18.70
C PRO A 148 -1.74 -11.95 -17.91
N TYR A 149 -2.97 -12.47 -18.11
CA TYR A 149 -4.12 -12.01 -17.35
C TYR A 149 -4.10 -12.54 -15.91
N ALA A 150 -3.74 -13.80 -15.70
CA ALA A 150 -3.55 -14.38 -14.36
C ALA A 150 -2.52 -13.58 -13.56
N CYS A 151 -1.42 -13.17 -14.21
CA CYS A 151 -0.40 -12.29 -13.64
C CYS A 151 -0.98 -10.90 -13.29
N ALA A 152 -1.74 -10.29 -14.19
CA ALA A 152 -2.39 -8.99 -13.97
C ALA A 152 -3.41 -9.03 -12.81
N LEU A 153 -4.18 -10.11 -12.73
CA LEU A 153 -5.16 -10.33 -11.66
C LEU A 153 -4.49 -10.38 -10.28
N VAL A 154 -3.40 -11.13 -10.16
CA VAL A 154 -2.61 -11.21 -8.92
C VAL A 154 -1.97 -9.87 -8.59
N ALA A 155 -1.38 -9.18 -9.57
CA ALA A 155 -0.78 -7.87 -9.37
C ALA A 155 -1.81 -6.84 -8.87
N ALA A 156 -3.00 -6.82 -9.48
CA ALA A 156 -4.10 -5.95 -9.06
C ALA A 156 -4.62 -6.34 -7.67
N GLY A 157 -4.87 -7.63 -7.42
CA GLY A 157 -5.28 -8.13 -6.11
C GLY A 157 -4.29 -7.76 -5.01
N ALA A 158 -3.00 -7.82 -5.29
CA ALA A 158 -1.94 -7.49 -4.34
C ALA A 158 -1.95 -6.01 -3.90
N CYS A 159 -2.45 -5.07 -4.74
CA CYS A 159 -2.60 -3.66 -4.33
C CYS A 159 -3.44 -3.50 -3.06
N THR A 160 -4.32 -4.45 -2.75
CA THR A 160 -5.06 -4.45 -1.48
C THR A 160 -4.16 -4.49 -0.25
N GLY A 161 -2.89 -4.92 -0.40
CA GLY A 161 -1.89 -5.00 0.67
C GLY A 161 -1.57 -3.67 1.33
N ILE A 162 -1.61 -2.57 0.57
CA ILE A 162 -1.43 -1.22 1.12
C ILE A 162 -2.74 -0.54 1.48
N LEU A 163 -3.89 -1.10 1.06
CA LEU A 163 -5.21 -0.47 1.16
C LEU A 163 -6.06 -1.03 2.29
N ILE A 164 -6.01 -2.35 2.52
CA ILE A 164 -6.76 -3.00 3.59
C ILE A 164 -5.94 -2.98 4.88
N PRO A 165 -6.49 -2.42 5.98
CA PRO A 165 -5.80 -2.40 7.28
C PRO A 165 -5.59 -3.81 7.86
N PRO A 166 -4.53 -3.99 8.69
CA PRO A 166 -3.44 -3.06 8.93
C PRO A 166 -2.49 -2.97 7.75
N SER A 167 -2.04 -1.76 7.42
CA SER A 167 -1.12 -1.53 6.32
C SER A 167 0.07 -0.69 6.76
N ILE A 168 1.25 -1.06 6.29
CA ILE A 168 2.51 -0.34 6.55
C ILE A 168 2.42 1.08 5.99
N ALA A 169 1.74 1.27 4.87
CA ALA A 169 1.56 2.58 4.24
C ALA A 169 0.87 3.59 5.17
N TYR A 170 -0.20 3.16 5.88
CA TYR A 170 -0.90 4.04 6.82
C TYR A 170 -0.11 4.33 8.08
N ILE A 171 0.79 3.44 8.52
CA ILE A 171 1.71 3.73 9.62
C ILE A 171 2.69 4.82 9.20
N ILE A 172 3.25 4.71 8.00
CA ILE A 172 4.25 5.66 7.49
C ILE A 172 3.64 7.04 7.23
N ILE A 173 2.49 7.11 6.53
CA ILE A 173 1.85 8.40 6.25
C ILE A 173 1.36 9.06 7.54
N GLY A 174 0.86 8.26 8.49
CA GLY A 174 0.48 8.75 9.81
C GLY A 174 1.66 9.36 10.57
N LEU A 175 2.84 8.72 10.51
CA LEU A 175 4.06 9.25 11.10
C LEU A 175 4.50 10.55 10.44
N VAL A 176 4.53 10.59 9.09
CA VAL A 176 5.01 11.75 8.31
C VAL A 176 4.11 12.97 8.52
N LEU A 177 2.80 12.77 8.65
CA LEU A 177 1.83 13.87 8.80
C LEU A 177 1.36 14.08 10.25
N GLY A 178 1.84 13.30 11.21
CA GLY A 178 1.43 13.42 12.61
C GLY A 178 0.02 12.89 12.90
N ILE A 179 -0.53 11.99 12.07
CA ILE A 179 -1.88 11.44 12.18
C ILE A 179 -1.82 10.04 12.81
N SER A 180 -2.78 9.72 13.67
CA SER A 180 -2.86 8.39 14.30
C SER A 180 -3.05 7.27 13.26
N ALA A 181 -2.15 6.28 13.25
CA ALA A 181 -2.27 5.12 12.39
C ALA A 181 -3.56 4.32 12.65
N SER A 182 -4.02 4.23 13.89
CA SER A 182 -5.30 3.57 14.24
C SER A 182 -6.50 4.29 13.59
N THR A 183 -6.49 5.62 13.54
CA THR A 183 -7.52 6.42 12.88
C THR A 183 -7.51 6.17 11.37
N LEU A 184 -6.33 6.14 10.76
CA LEU A 184 -6.19 5.83 9.34
C LEU A 184 -6.62 4.40 9.01
N PHE A 185 -6.34 3.43 9.87
CA PHE A 185 -6.83 2.07 9.70
C PHE A 185 -8.36 2.01 9.70
N LEU A 186 -9.01 2.71 10.63
CA LEU A 186 -10.47 2.74 10.67
C LEU A 186 -11.07 3.41 9.42
N ALA A 187 -10.47 4.51 8.97
CA ALA A 187 -10.86 5.22 7.76
C ALA A 187 -10.71 4.38 6.48
N ALA A 188 -9.68 3.52 6.43
CA ALA A 188 -9.32 2.73 5.27
C ALA A 188 -10.21 1.49 5.04
N VAL A 189 -11.07 1.11 5.98
CA VAL A 189 -11.90 -0.10 5.87
C VAL A 189 -12.82 -0.04 4.65
N VAL A 190 -13.60 1.03 4.53
CA VAL A 190 -14.55 1.19 3.40
C VAL A 190 -13.81 1.34 2.07
N PRO A 191 -12.82 2.26 1.94
CA PRO A 191 -12.03 2.40 0.74
C PRO A 191 -11.32 1.10 0.31
N GLY A 192 -10.69 0.40 1.24
CA GLY A 192 -9.99 -0.85 0.96
C GLY A 192 -10.92 -1.95 0.44
N LEU A 193 -12.10 -2.09 1.07
CA LEU A 193 -13.14 -3.02 0.60
C LEU A 193 -13.70 -2.60 -0.76
N ALA A 194 -13.90 -1.29 -1.01
CA ALA A 194 -14.38 -0.80 -2.30
C ALA A 194 -13.39 -1.13 -3.43
N ILE A 195 -12.09 -0.97 -3.20
CA ILE A 195 -11.05 -1.38 -4.16
C ILE A 195 -11.05 -2.90 -4.37
N LEU A 196 -11.12 -3.70 -3.30
CA LEU A 196 -11.21 -5.16 -3.42
C LEU A 196 -12.42 -5.57 -4.26
N ILE A 197 -13.59 -4.98 -4.02
CA ILE A 197 -14.81 -5.22 -4.77
C ILE A 197 -14.64 -4.78 -6.24
N SER A 198 -13.97 -3.67 -6.50
CA SER A 198 -13.71 -3.20 -7.88
C SER A 198 -12.87 -4.22 -8.67
N ILE A 199 -11.85 -4.80 -8.06
CA ILE A 199 -11.01 -5.84 -8.66
C ILE A 199 -11.82 -7.13 -8.89
N LEU A 200 -12.65 -7.54 -7.93
CA LEU A 200 -13.58 -8.68 -8.07
C LEU A 200 -14.56 -8.46 -9.23
N CYS A 201 -15.18 -7.28 -9.29
CA CYS A 201 -16.09 -6.92 -10.38
C CYS A 201 -15.38 -6.96 -11.73
N THR A 202 -14.18 -6.42 -11.80
CA THR A 202 -13.36 -6.47 -13.03
C THR A 202 -13.12 -7.91 -13.48
N ASN A 203 -12.71 -8.81 -12.57
CA ASN A 203 -12.50 -10.22 -12.91
C ASN A 203 -13.78 -10.88 -13.40
N ILE A 204 -14.94 -10.64 -12.74
CA ILE A 204 -16.23 -11.19 -13.13
C ILE A 204 -16.65 -10.69 -14.52
N VAL A 205 -16.50 -9.39 -14.79
CA VAL A 205 -16.82 -8.80 -16.09
C VAL A 205 -15.96 -9.39 -17.18
N MET A 206 -14.63 -9.43 -16.97
CA MET A 206 -13.69 -9.97 -17.95
C MET A 206 -13.95 -11.45 -18.21
N ASN A 207 -14.21 -12.24 -17.17
CA ASN A 207 -14.52 -13.65 -17.37
C ASN A 207 -15.89 -13.87 -18.07
N ARG A 208 -16.87 -13.00 -17.88
CA ARG A 208 -18.14 -13.05 -18.64
C ARG A 208 -17.93 -12.74 -20.13
N LEU A 209 -17.03 -11.81 -20.44
CA LEU A 209 -16.71 -11.41 -21.82
C LEU A 209 -15.92 -12.49 -22.54
N TYR A 210 -14.88 -13.03 -21.92
CA TYR A 210 -13.94 -13.96 -22.56
C TYR A 210 -14.23 -15.44 -22.28
N LYS A 211 -15.05 -15.76 -21.28
CA LYS A 211 -15.48 -17.13 -20.90
C LYS A 211 -14.32 -18.10 -20.63
N TRP A 212 -13.29 -17.62 -19.96
CA TRP A 212 -12.12 -18.45 -19.63
C TRP A 212 -12.44 -19.56 -18.64
N GLU A 213 -13.14 -19.24 -17.56
CA GLU A 213 -13.53 -20.18 -16.53
C GLU A 213 -15.05 -20.31 -16.47
N GLY A 214 -15.54 -21.55 -16.57
CA GLY A 214 -16.95 -21.86 -16.40
C GLY A 214 -17.40 -21.71 -14.96
N GLY A 215 -18.71 -21.50 -14.74
CA GLY A 215 -19.30 -21.60 -13.40
C GLY A 215 -19.61 -23.06 -13.08
N GLY A 216 -19.39 -23.46 -11.84
CA GLY A 216 -19.84 -24.78 -11.38
C GLY A 216 -21.36 -24.82 -11.26
N ASN A 217 -22.01 -25.80 -11.91
CA ASN A 217 -23.41 -26.16 -11.61
C ASN A 217 -23.41 -26.94 -10.29
N ILE A 218 -23.31 -26.21 -9.17
CA ILE A 218 -23.23 -26.81 -7.83
C ILE A 218 -24.59 -26.63 -7.17
N SER A 219 -25.12 -27.68 -6.57
CA SER A 219 -26.35 -27.58 -5.78
C SER A 219 -26.12 -26.73 -4.53
N ALA A 220 -27.16 -26.06 -4.03
CA ALA A 220 -27.04 -25.27 -2.81
C ALA A 220 -26.55 -26.11 -1.62
N ALA A 221 -27.00 -27.36 -1.51
CA ALA A 221 -26.55 -28.28 -0.46
C ALA A 221 -25.04 -28.59 -0.55
N GLU A 222 -24.56 -28.82 -1.77
CA GLU A 222 -23.12 -29.06 -2.01
C GLU A 222 -22.28 -27.82 -1.73
N TYR A 223 -22.77 -26.62 -2.12
CA TYR A 223 -22.14 -25.36 -1.80
C TYR A 223 -21.94 -25.16 -0.30
N PHE A 224 -23.02 -25.27 0.48
CA PHE A 224 -22.95 -25.12 1.92
C PHE A 224 -22.10 -26.20 2.59
N SER A 225 -22.14 -27.44 2.09
CA SER A 225 -21.30 -28.53 2.59
C SER A 225 -19.82 -28.23 2.38
N ARG A 226 -19.41 -27.87 1.17
CA ARG A 226 -18.01 -27.51 0.86
C ARG A 226 -17.53 -26.31 1.66
N LEU A 227 -18.36 -25.25 1.75
CA LEU A 227 -18.05 -24.06 2.56
C LEU A 227 -17.86 -24.43 4.03
N TRP A 228 -18.76 -25.26 4.59
CA TRP A 228 -18.65 -25.70 5.97
C TRP A 228 -17.37 -26.52 6.23
N ILE A 229 -17.04 -27.43 5.34
CA ILE A 229 -15.82 -28.23 5.41
C ILE A 229 -14.58 -27.34 5.36
N SER A 230 -14.53 -26.38 4.43
CA SER A 230 -13.40 -25.44 4.30
C SER A 230 -13.26 -24.54 5.52
N LEU A 231 -14.36 -24.00 6.05
CA LEU A 231 -14.37 -23.20 7.28
C LEU A 231 -13.93 -24.05 8.48
N LYS A 232 -14.47 -25.26 8.64
CA LYS A 232 -14.10 -26.14 9.75
C LYS A 232 -12.63 -26.60 9.68
N SER A 233 -12.06 -26.75 8.48
CA SER A 233 -10.65 -27.14 8.30
C SER A 233 -9.69 -25.97 8.35
N GLY A 234 -10.16 -24.72 8.19
CA GLY A 234 -9.34 -23.52 8.06
C GLY A 234 -9.62 -22.40 9.08
N TRP A 235 -10.59 -22.57 10.01
CA TRP A 235 -11.01 -21.54 10.95
C TRP A 235 -9.85 -20.92 11.75
N TYR A 236 -8.88 -21.74 12.11
CA TYR A 236 -7.73 -21.32 12.88
C TYR A 236 -6.83 -20.31 12.14
N ALA A 237 -6.83 -20.32 10.80
CA ALA A 237 -6.10 -19.29 10.04
C ALA A 237 -6.68 -17.88 10.22
N PHE A 238 -7.98 -17.78 10.55
CA PHE A 238 -8.66 -16.51 10.79
C PHE A 238 -8.46 -15.95 12.20
N ILE A 239 -7.82 -16.70 13.11
CA ILE A 239 -7.52 -16.22 14.47
C ILE A 239 -6.60 -15.00 14.40
N VAL A 240 -5.56 -15.05 13.56
CA VAL A 240 -4.56 -13.97 13.46
C VAL A 240 -5.19 -12.67 12.95
N PRO A 241 -5.85 -12.61 11.78
CA PRO A 241 -6.54 -11.40 11.35
C PRO A 241 -7.65 -10.99 12.32
N GLY A 242 -8.36 -11.95 12.94
CA GLY A 242 -9.40 -11.67 13.93
C GLY A 242 -8.86 -10.93 15.15
N ILE A 243 -7.71 -11.33 15.69
CA ILE A 243 -7.05 -10.64 16.80
C ILE A 243 -6.63 -9.24 16.41
N ILE A 244 -6.04 -9.09 15.22
CA ILE A 244 -5.58 -7.80 14.72
C ILE A 244 -6.76 -6.83 14.58
N PHE A 245 -7.82 -7.25 13.85
CA PHE A 245 -9.00 -6.42 13.63
C PHE A 245 -9.71 -6.07 14.93
N TYR A 246 -10.02 -7.10 15.75
CA TYR A 246 -10.69 -6.86 17.02
C TYR A 246 -9.85 -5.99 17.95
N GLY A 247 -8.55 -6.25 18.07
CA GLY A 247 -7.66 -5.49 18.94
C GLY A 247 -7.60 -4.01 18.58
N ILE A 248 -7.35 -3.71 17.31
CA ILE A 248 -7.19 -2.33 16.83
C ILE A 248 -8.54 -1.59 16.80
N PHE A 249 -9.58 -2.18 16.21
CA PHE A 249 -10.86 -1.48 16.02
C PHE A 249 -11.71 -1.36 17.29
N SER A 250 -11.47 -2.21 18.30
CA SER A 250 -12.06 -2.00 19.63
C SER A 250 -11.29 -0.98 20.48
N GLY A 251 -10.16 -0.45 19.98
CA GLY A 251 -9.29 0.45 20.74
C GLY A 251 -8.51 -0.21 21.89
N ARG A 252 -8.52 -1.56 21.98
CA ARG A 252 -7.83 -2.30 23.04
C ARG A 252 -6.34 -2.49 22.79
N LEU A 253 -5.92 -2.52 21.55
CA LEU A 253 -4.53 -2.69 21.15
C LEU A 253 -4.12 -1.56 20.21
N THR A 254 -2.92 -1.05 20.43
CA THR A 254 -2.23 -0.21 19.45
C THR A 254 -1.80 -1.06 18.25
N PRO A 255 -1.49 -0.46 17.10
CA PRO A 255 -0.94 -1.20 15.95
C PRO A 255 0.28 -2.05 16.30
N THR A 256 1.16 -1.55 17.17
CA THR A 256 2.38 -2.25 17.61
C THR A 256 2.04 -3.47 18.46
N GLU A 257 1.15 -3.33 19.43
CA GLU A 257 0.69 -4.45 20.29
C GLU A 257 -0.06 -5.50 19.47
N ALA A 258 -0.86 -5.07 18.50
CA ALA A 258 -1.55 -5.98 17.58
C ALA A 258 -0.55 -6.77 16.72
N GLY A 259 0.48 -6.10 16.18
CA GLY A 259 1.56 -6.74 15.43
C GLY A 259 2.35 -7.74 16.29
N ALA A 260 2.73 -7.37 17.51
CA ALA A 260 3.43 -8.24 18.44
C ALA A 260 2.59 -9.50 18.78
N THR A 261 1.31 -9.29 19.08
CA THR A 261 0.38 -10.39 19.37
C THR A 261 0.21 -11.30 18.17
N ALA A 262 0.10 -10.73 16.96
CA ALA A 262 -0.01 -11.48 15.71
C ALA A 262 1.21 -12.37 15.45
N VAL A 263 2.43 -11.85 15.65
CA VAL A 263 3.67 -12.65 15.53
C VAL A 263 3.65 -13.83 16.48
N VAL A 264 3.40 -13.57 17.79
CA VAL A 264 3.40 -14.61 18.82
C VAL A 264 2.36 -15.68 18.51
N VAL A 265 1.14 -15.28 18.18
CA VAL A 265 0.05 -16.22 17.87
C VAL A 265 0.36 -17.01 16.59
N THR A 266 0.90 -16.39 15.55
CA THR A 266 1.22 -17.09 14.29
C THR A 266 2.33 -18.10 14.49
N ILE A 267 3.37 -17.75 15.26
CA ILE A 267 4.45 -18.69 15.64
C ILE A 267 3.89 -19.85 16.47
N PHE A 268 3.08 -19.55 17.50
CA PHE A 268 2.46 -20.57 18.34
C PHE A 268 1.60 -21.53 17.51
N MET A 269 0.78 -20.99 16.59
CA MET A 269 0.00 -21.81 15.66
C MET A 269 0.88 -22.68 14.76
N GLY A 270 2.01 -22.15 14.27
CA GLY A 270 2.96 -22.91 13.47
C GLY A 270 3.54 -24.12 14.20
N PHE A 271 3.86 -23.98 15.51
CA PHE A 271 4.30 -25.09 16.34
C PHE A 271 3.17 -26.07 16.64
N LEU A 272 1.98 -25.58 16.99
CA LEU A 272 0.81 -26.41 17.29
C LEU A 272 0.42 -27.28 16.08
N LEU A 273 0.51 -26.73 14.87
CA LEU A 273 0.23 -27.41 13.62
C LEU A 273 1.42 -28.25 13.12
N ARG A 274 2.56 -28.21 13.81
CA ARG A 274 3.81 -28.87 13.43
C ARG A 274 4.33 -28.50 12.04
N THR A 275 4.00 -27.31 11.57
CA THR A 275 4.43 -26.77 10.27
C THR A 275 5.68 -25.88 10.39
N LEU A 276 6.03 -25.43 11.60
CA LEU A 276 7.19 -24.60 11.90
C LEU A 276 8.17 -25.37 12.78
N LYS A 277 9.47 -25.28 12.46
CA LYS A 277 10.57 -25.85 13.26
C LYS A 277 11.42 -24.72 13.85
N LEU A 278 12.10 -24.98 14.96
CA LEU A 278 13.00 -24.00 15.58
C LEU A 278 14.15 -23.61 14.64
N SER A 279 14.57 -24.52 13.75
CA SER A 279 15.57 -24.27 12.71
C SER A 279 15.16 -23.23 11.66
N ASP A 280 13.87 -22.92 11.54
CA ASP A 280 13.37 -21.97 10.53
C ASP A 280 13.48 -20.52 10.99
N PHE A 281 13.63 -20.30 12.31
CA PHE A 281 13.68 -18.98 12.92
C PHE A 281 14.78 -18.07 12.38
N PRO A 282 16.05 -18.49 12.27
CA PRO A 282 17.10 -17.63 11.74
C PRO A 282 16.78 -17.12 10.33
N ALA A 283 16.23 -17.99 9.48
CA ALA A 283 15.87 -17.62 8.11
C ALA A 283 14.71 -16.62 8.06
N MET A 284 13.73 -16.76 8.96
CA MET A 284 12.59 -15.81 9.07
C MET A 284 13.05 -14.45 9.57
N LEU A 285 13.86 -14.42 10.62
CA LEU A 285 14.39 -13.17 11.17
C LEU A 285 15.26 -12.44 10.15
N VAL A 286 16.14 -13.16 9.43
CA VAL A 286 16.96 -12.57 8.37
C VAL A 286 16.11 -12.05 7.22
N SER A 287 15.07 -12.79 6.81
CA SER A 287 14.14 -12.35 5.76
C SER A 287 13.44 -11.03 6.15
N SER A 288 12.87 -10.99 7.35
CA SER A 288 12.21 -9.83 7.89
C SER A 288 13.18 -8.65 8.08
N ALA A 289 14.38 -8.90 8.61
CA ALA A 289 15.41 -7.89 8.81
C ALA A 289 15.88 -7.26 7.48
N LYS A 290 15.98 -8.02 6.40
CA LYS A 290 16.34 -7.50 5.06
C LYS A 290 15.30 -6.48 4.56
N VAL A 291 14.02 -6.76 4.72
CA VAL A 291 12.94 -5.84 4.30
C VAL A 291 12.97 -4.58 5.17
N ASN A 292 13.10 -4.74 6.49
CA ASN A 292 13.19 -3.60 7.40
C ASN A 292 14.44 -2.74 7.15
N GLY A 293 15.56 -3.37 6.79
CA GLY A 293 16.80 -2.69 6.44
C GLY A 293 16.71 -1.80 5.20
N VAL A 294 15.67 -1.97 4.38
CA VAL A 294 15.35 -1.04 3.27
C VAL A 294 14.41 0.06 3.73
N ILE A 295 13.36 -0.28 4.47
CA ILE A 295 12.29 0.66 4.84
C ILE A 295 12.75 1.67 5.91
N LEU A 296 13.39 1.20 6.98
CA LEU A 296 13.76 2.07 8.10
C LEU A 296 14.72 3.21 7.71
N PRO A 297 15.77 2.99 6.90
CA PRO A 297 16.62 4.10 6.45
C PRO A 297 15.87 5.13 5.59
N ILE A 298 14.89 4.70 4.75
CA ILE A 298 14.05 5.63 3.99
C ILE A 298 13.29 6.55 4.95
N ILE A 299 12.70 5.97 6.01
CA ILE A 299 11.95 6.74 7.01
C ILE A 299 12.90 7.66 7.81
N ALA A 300 14.09 7.18 8.19
CA ALA A 300 15.08 8.00 8.89
C ALA A 300 15.39 9.29 8.12
N PHE A 301 15.67 9.18 6.82
CA PHE A 301 15.97 10.34 5.97
C PHE A 301 14.75 11.17 5.58
N SER A 302 13.54 10.67 5.83
CA SER A 302 12.29 11.39 5.48
C SER A 302 12.09 12.67 6.25
N ILE A 303 12.38 12.67 7.54
CA ILE A 303 12.16 13.85 8.40
C ILE A 303 13.10 14.99 8.03
N PRO A 304 14.43 14.78 7.94
CA PRO A 304 15.32 15.82 7.43
C PRO A 304 14.95 16.32 6.03
N LEU A 305 14.51 15.43 5.13
CA LEU A 305 14.06 15.82 3.80
C LEU A 305 12.81 16.70 3.86
N ALA A 306 11.79 16.30 4.62
CA ALA A 306 10.56 17.07 4.76
C ALA A 306 10.81 18.44 5.35
N GLU A 307 11.69 18.55 6.36
CA GLU A 307 12.10 19.84 6.94
C GLU A 307 12.86 20.70 5.93
N ALA A 308 13.81 20.10 5.19
CA ALA A 308 14.54 20.84 4.14
C ALA A 308 13.59 21.40 3.08
N LEU A 309 12.66 20.59 2.58
CA LEU A 309 11.64 21.01 1.61
C LEU A 309 10.75 22.12 2.16
N ALA A 310 10.35 22.04 3.43
CA ALA A 310 9.52 23.02 4.08
C ALA A 310 10.24 24.37 4.25
N ILE A 311 11.52 24.35 4.66
CA ILE A 311 12.34 25.55 4.87
C ILE A 311 12.61 26.28 3.54
N ILE A 312 12.90 25.53 2.46
CA ILE A 312 13.12 26.10 1.12
C ILE A 312 11.79 26.58 0.49
N GLY A 313 10.64 26.22 1.08
CA GLY A 313 9.33 26.67 0.59
C GLY A 313 8.80 25.85 -0.59
N VAL A 314 9.31 24.64 -0.81
CA VAL A 314 8.88 23.77 -1.93
C VAL A 314 7.37 23.48 -1.91
N PRO A 315 6.74 23.14 -0.75
CA PRO A 315 5.30 22.93 -0.70
C PRO A 315 4.50 24.16 -1.10
N GLN A 316 4.92 25.36 -0.65
CA GLN A 316 4.26 26.64 -0.98
C GLN A 316 4.44 26.98 -2.47
N GLY A 317 5.64 26.74 -3.01
CA GLY A 317 5.91 26.90 -4.44
C GLY A 317 5.06 25.96 -5.28
N PHE A 318 4.88 24.72 -4.84
CA PHE A 318 4.02 23.74 -5.50
C PHE A 318 2.54 24.20 -5.50
N VAL A 319 2.03 24.68 -4.37
CA VAL A 319 0.67 25.25 -4.29
C VAL A 319 0.52 26.43 -5.26
N ALA A 320 1.48 27.36 -5.30
CA ALA A 320 1.42 28.51 -6.21
C ALA A 320 1.39 28.08 -7.69
N VAL A 321 2.23 27.12 -8.08
CA VAL A 321 2.22 26.55 -9.44
C VAL A 321 0.90 25.84 -9.74
N ALA A 322 0.41 25.01 -8.85
CA ALA A 322 -0.83 24.26 -9.05
C ALA A 322 -2.03 25.23 -9.19
N THR A 323 -2.14 26.23 -8.33
CA THR A 323 -3.22 27.22 -8.38
C THR A 323 -3.12 28.18 -9.59
N SER A 324 -1.92 28.38 -10.13
CA SER A 324 -1.76 29.13 -11.39
C SER A 324 -2.33 28.38 -12.60
N VAL A 325 -2.40 27.05 -12.55
CA VAL A 325 -3.03 26.22 -13.61
C VAL A 325 -4.56 26.25 -13.48
N SER A 326 -5.08 26.13 -12.26
CA SER A 326 -6.51 26.20 -11.97
C SER A 326 -6.75 26.50 -10.49
N GLU A 327 -7.74 27.32 -10.18
CA GLU A 327 -8.22 27.54 -8.82
C GLU A 327 -9.35 26.57 -8.42
N GLU A 328 -9.86 25.81 -9.38
CA GLU A 328 -10.98 24.89 -9.17
C GLU A 328 -10.55 23.64 -8.36
N PRO A 329 -11.15 23.38 -7.18
CA PRO A 329 -10.75 22.26 -6.32
C PRO A 329 -10.74 20.90 -7.03
N TRP A 330 -11.73 20.66 -7.91
CA TRP A 330 -11.83 19.39 -8.61
C TRP A 330 -10.67 19.14 -9.58
N VAL A 331 -10.13 20.21 -10.22
CA VAL A 331 -8.96 20.11 -11.10
C VAL A 331 -7.71 19.82 -10.27
N LEU A 332 -7.54 20.51 -9.13
CA LEU A 332 -6.40 20.31 -8.23
C LEU A 332 -6.36 18.90 -7.65
N ILE A 333 -7.51 18.32 -7.31
CA ILE A 333 -7.62 16.92 -6.90
C ILE A 333 -7.18 15.98 -8.03
N LEU A 334 -7.63 16.19 -9.27
CA LEU A 334 -7.18 15.39 -10.42
C LEU A 334 -5.68 15.51 -10.67
N MET A 335 -5.10 16.70 -10.51
CA MET A 335 -3.65 16.90 -10.61
C MET A 335 -2.90 16.10 -9.55
N MET A 336 -3.34 16.15 -8.29
CA MET A 336 -2.75 15.33 -7.22
C MET A 336 -2.82 13.84 -7.54
N ILE A 337 -3.96 13.33 -7.97
CA ILE A 337 -4.14 11.92 -8.35
C ILE A 337 -3.21 11.55 -9.51
N ALA A 338 -3.11 12.39 -10.54
CA ALA A 338 -2.24 12.13 -11.69
C ALA A 338 -0.76 12.05 -11.28
N ILE A 339 -0.30 12.96 -10.42
CA ILE A 339 1.07 12.95 -9.87
C ILE A 339 1.31 11.68 -9.05
N LEU A 340 0.36 11.31 -8.18
CA LEU A 340 0.48 10.13 -7.34
C LEU A 340 0.49 8.83 -8.16
N ILE A 341 -0.33 8.71 -9.19
CA ILE A 341 -0.30 7.55 -10.10
C ILE A 341 1.02 7.51 -10.86
N ALA A 342 1.47 8.65 -11.42
CA ALA A 342 2.72 8.73 -12.16
C ALA A 342 3.93 8.36 -11.29
N SER A 343 3.98 8.84 -10.04
CA SER A 343 5.04 8.49 -9.10
C SER A 343 4.96 7.03 -8.63
N GLY A 344 3.74 6.51 -8.42
CA GLY A 344 3.51 5.10 -8.08
C GLY A 344 3.92 4.14 -9.19
N CYS A 345 3.92 4.58 -10.48
CA CYS A 345 4.48 3.78 -11.58
C CYS A 345 5.99 3.54 -11.44
N VAL A 346 6.72 4.41 -10.72
CA VAL A 346 8.20 4.44 -10.71
C VAL A 346 8.78 4.03 -9.37
N MET A 347 8.14 4.41 -8.27
CA MET A 347 8.67 4.23 -6.93
C MET A 347 7.73 3.39 -6.05
N GLU A 348 8.31 2.74 -5.04
CA GLU A 348 7.58 2.02 -3.98
C GLU A 348 6.79 2.97 -3.07
N THR A 349 5.89 2.40 -2.25
CA THR A 349 4.99 3.14 -1.34
C THR A 349 5.74 4.08 -0.39
N THR A 350 6.77 3.58 0.29
CA THR A 350 7.46 4.34 1.35
C THR A 350 8.13 5.62 0.83
N PRO A 351 8.98 5.58 -0.21
CA PRO A 351 9.58 6.81 -0.74
C PRO A 351 8.52 7.76 -1.31
N ASN A 352 7.46 7.25 -1.93
CA ASN A 352 6.37 8.10 -2.44
C ASN A 352 5.69 8.88 -1.33
N ILE A 353 5.33 8.22 -0.22
CA ILE A 353 4.69 8.87 0.93
C ILE A 353 5.63 9.94 1.50
N VAL A 354 6.88 9.57 1.74
CA VAL A 354 7.86 10.42 2.41
C VAL A 354 8.13 11.70 1.62
N ILE A 355 8.23 11.60 0.29
CA ILE A 355 8.52 12.74 -0.58
C ILE A 355 7.25 13.55 -0.87
N LEU A 356 6.17 12.88 -1.27
CA LEU A 356 5.00 13.57 -1.82
C LEU A 356 3.99 14.00 -0.77
N ALA A 357 3.86 13.31 0.38
CA ALA A 357 2.88 13.70 1.38
C ALA A 357 3.12 15.12 1.93
N PRO A 358 4.35 15.52 2.31
CA PRO A 358 4.61 16.89 2.76
C PRO A 358 4.43 17.97 1.68
N ILE A 359 4.63 17.60 0.41
CA ILE A 359 4.50 18.52 -0.73
C ILE A 359 3.03 18.73 -1.11
N LEU A 360 2.24 17.65 -1.12
CA LEU A 360 0.84 17.68 -1.58
C LEU A 360 -0.14 18.07 -0.48
N LYS A 361 0.18 17.81 0.81
CA LYS A 361 -0.71 18.13 1.94
C LYS A 361 -1.13 19.60 2.00
N PRO A 362 -0.22 20.58 1.84
CA PRO A 362 -0.62 22.00 1.82
C PRO A 362 -1.58 22.35 0.68
N LEU A 363 -1.48 21.69 -0.48
CA LEU A 363 -2.45 21.87 -1.57
C LEU A 363 -3.82 21.32 -1.19
N ALA A 364 -3.86 20.14 -0.56
CA ALA A 364 -5.09 19.54 -0.04
C ALA A 364 -5.75 20.43 1.01
N ASP A 365 -4.97 21.03 1.92
CA ASP A 365 -5.46 21.97 2.93
C ASP A 365 -6.01 23.25 2.29
N ASN A 366 -5.35 23.76 1.26
CA ASN A 366 -5.79 24.98 0.55
C ASN A 366 -7.17 24.81 -0.10
N ILE A 367 -7.50 23.62 -0.57
CA ILE A 367 -8.82 23.31 -1.15
C ILE A 367 -9.84 22.81 -0.11
N GLY A 368 -9.48 22.80 1.19
CA GLY A 368 -10.36 22.36 2.27
C GLY A 368 -10.61 20.84 2.30
N MET A 369 -9.71 20.03 1.72
CA MET A 369 -9.83 18.57 1.78
C MET A 369 -9.54 18.08 3.20
N ASN A 370 -10.39 17.16 3.71
CA ASN A 370 -10.15 16.52 4.99
C ASN A 370 -8.82 15.76 4.97
N GLU A 371 -8.00 15.91 6.04
CA GLU A 371 -6.65 15.35 6.10
C GLU A 371 -6.62 13.81 6.01
N ILE A 372 -7.62 13.14 6.59
CA ILE A 372 -7.72 11.69 6.54
C ILE A 372 -8.13 11.24 5.13
N GLN A 373 -9.08 11.96 4.50
CA GLN A 373 -9.45 11.74 3.11
C GLN A 373 -8.24 11.87 2.18
N PHE A 374 -7.39 12.90 2.39
CA PHE A 374 -6.15 13.07 1.64
C PHE A 374 -5.23 11.84 1.78
N CYS A 375 -5.02 11.34 3.00
CA CYS A 375 -4.20 10.16 3.23
C CYS A 375 -4.74 8.93 2.51
N ILE A 376 -6.04 8.68 2.58
CA ILE A 376 -6.68 7.55 1.92
C ILE A 376 -6.62 7.69 0.40
N MET A 377 -6.91 8.87 -0.14
CA MET A 377 -6.77 9.18 -1.56
C MET A 377 -5.33 8.94 -2.05
N MET A 378 -4.34 9.41 -1.30
CA MET A 378 -2.94 9.24 -1.65
C MET A 378 -2.56 7.77 -1.77
N ILE A 379 -2.87 6.95 -0.75
CA ILE A 379 -2.52 5.52 -0.76
C ILE A 379 -3.29 4.78 -1.86
N THR A 380 -4.56 5.11 -2.11
CA THR A 380 -5.33 4.47 -3.20
C THR A 380 -4.80 4.84 -4.59
N ALA A 381 -4.42 6.09 -4.81
CA ALA A 381 -3.83 6.54 -6.07
C ALA A 381 -2.46 5.87 -6.33
N LEU A 382 -1.61 5.73 -5.30
CA LEU A 382 -0.36 4.97 -5.40
C LEU A 382 -0.61 3.50 -5.75
N GLY A 383 -1.63 2.87 -5.16
CA GLY A 383 -2.04 1.51 -5.48
C GLY A 383 -2.43 1.32 -6.95
N VAL A 384 -3.10 2.30 -7.56
CA VAL A 384 -3.37 2.30 -9.01
C VAL A 384 -2.07 2.40 -9.80
N GLY A 385 -1.12 3.24 -9.35
CA GLY A 385 0.20 3.39 -9.96
C GLY A 385 0.99 2.07 -10.00
N PHE A 386 0.89 1.23 -8.97
CA PHE A 386 1.64 -0.03 -8.86
C PHE A 386 1.26 -1.10 -9.89
N ILE A 387 0.17 -0.94 -10.59
CA ILE A 387 -0.24 -1.79 -11.71
C ILE A 387 -0.29 -1.04 -13.04
N THR A 388 0.22 0.19 -13.05
CA THR A 388 0.23 1.05 -14.24
C THR A 388 1.65 1.10 -14.85
N PRO A 389 1.81 0.93 -16.19
CA PRO A 389 3.11 1.07 -16.83
C PRO A 389 3.69 2.51 -16.64
N PRO A 390 5.03 2.72 -16.67
CA PRO A 390 6.05 1.85 -17.29
C PRO A 390 6.61 0.75 -16.41
N LEU A 391 6.71 0.93 -15.09
CA LEU A 391 7.28 -0.08 -14.21
C LEU A 391 6.19 -0.86 -13.45
N GLY A 392 5.43 -0.17 -12.61
CA GLY A 392 4.40 -0.79 -11.78
C GLY A 392 4.97 -1.87 -10.86
N LEU A 393 5.23 -1.55 -9.59
CA LEU A 393 5.92 -2.45 -8.67
C LEU A 393 5.36 -3.88 -8.66
N ASN A 394 4.03 -4.00 -8.60
CA ASN A 394 3.39 -5.32 -8.53
C ASN A 394 3.47 -6.09 -9.86
N LEU A 395 3.47 -5.37 -11.00
CA LEU A 395 3.73 -5.99 -12.30
C LEU A 395 5.14 -6.56 -12.36
N PHE A 396 6.12 -5.82 -11.82
CA PHE A 396 7.51 -6.24 -11.78
C PHE A 396 7.70 -7.48 -10.89
N VAL A 397 7.09 -7.51 -9.70
CA VAL A 397 7.14 -8.65 -8.78
C VAL A 397 6.59 -9.91 -9.46
N VAL A 398 5.41 -9.80 -10.08
CA VAL A 398 4.77 -10.95 -10.72
C VAL A 398 5.51 -11.38 -11.99
N ALA A 399 6.05 -10.44 -12.77
CA ALA A 399 6.90 -10.75 -13.92
C ALA A 399 8.16 -11.52 -13.49
N GLY A 400 8.79 -11.10 -12.39
CA GLY A 400 9.96 -11.80 -11.81
C GLY A 400 9.64 -13.22 -11.34
N LEU A 401 8.42 -13.48 -10.86
CA LEU A 401 7.98 -14.81 -10.45
C LEU A 401 7.72 -15.76 -11.62
N THR A 402 7.20 -15.21 -12.74
CA THR A 402 6.63 -16.02 -13.83
C THR A 402 7.47 -16.03 -15.10
N GLY A 403 8.43 -15.11 -15.23
CA GLY A 403 9.18 -14.85 -16.46
C GLY A 403 8.34 -14.21 -17.57
N GLU A 404 7.09 -13.79 -17.29
CA GLU A 404 6.21 -13.18 -18.29
C GLU A 404 6.62 -11.72 -18.53
N SER A 405 6.41 -11.23 -19.74
CA SER A 405 6.74 -9.85 -20.10
C SER A 405 5.88 -8.84 -19.32
N ILE A 406 6.52 -7.85 -18.66
CA ILE A 406 5.85 -6.77 -17.93
C ILE A 406 4.83 -6.06 -18.82
N LEU A 407 5.16 -5.76 -20.06
CA LEU A 407 4.27 -5.07 -21.00
C LEU A 407 3.02 -5.90 -21.33
N LYS A 408 3.14 -7.23 -21.45
CA LYS A 408 1.98 -8.10 -21.68
C LYS A 408 1.07 -8.14 -20.44
N ILE A 409 1.66 -8.19 -19.23
CA ILE A 409 0.92 -8.14 -17.97
C ILE A 409 0.22 -6.78 -17.85
N ALA A 410 0.95 -5.68 -18.08
CA ALA A 410 0.43 -4.31 -18.00
C ALA A 410 -0.76 -4.07 -18.94
N TYR A 411 -0.68 -4.55 -20.20
CA TYR A 411 -1.82 -4.46 -21.11
C TYR A 411 -3.08 -5.17 -20.55
N ARG A 412 -2.90 -6.31 -19.90
CA ARG A 412 -4.00 -7.05 -19.26
C ARG A 412 -4.43 -6.45 -17.93
N ALA A 413 -3.63 -5.60 -17.33
CA ALA A 413 -3.96 -4.86 -16.10
C ALA A 413 -4.87 -3.64 -16.35
N VAL A 414 -4.92 -3.11 -17.58
CA VAL A 414 -5.72 -1.90 -17.92
C VAL A 414 -7.16 -1.93 -17.39
N PRO A 415 -7.95 -3.01 -17.53
CA PRO A 415 -9.30 -3.03 -16.96
C PRO A 415 -9.32 -2.84 -15.44
N PHE A 416 -8.35 -3.41 -14.71
CA PHE A 416 -8.24 -3.25 -13.26
C PHE A 416 -7.86 -1.81 -12.90
N VAL A 417 -6.93 -1.19 -13.64
CA VAL A 417 -6.55 0.23 -13.47
C VAL A 417 -7.78 1.12 -13.61
N LEU A 418 -8.62 0.91 -14.64
CA LEU A 418 -9.82 1.72 -14.87
C LEU A 418 -10.84 1.61 -13.74
N PHE A 419 -11.16 0.39 -13.29
CA PHE A 419 -12.11 0.20 -12.20
C PHE A 419 -11.58 0.72 -10.86
N MET A 420 -10.31 0.50 -10.56
CA MET A 420 -9.67 1.04 -9.36
C MET A 420 -9.61 2.57 -9.40
N LEU A 421 -9.32 3.17 -10.57
CA LEU A 421 -9.31 4.62 -10.75
C LEU A 421 -10.69 5.24 -10.47
N ILE A 422 -11.76 4.61 -10.92
CA ILE A 422 -13.13 5.07 -10.62
C ILE A 422 -13.35 5.11 -9.09
N VAL A 423 -12.95 4.07 -8.36
CA VAL A 423 -13.08 4.04 -6.91
C VAL A 423 -12.18 5.09 -6.25
N THR A 424 -10.95 5.29 -6.74
CA THR A 424 -10.04 6.34 -6.25
C THR A 424 -10.65 7.73 -6.44
N LEU A 425 -11.28 8.00 -7.58
CA LEU A 425 -11.99 9.25 -7.81
C LEU A 425 -13.20 9.40 -6.86
N MET A 426 -13.96 8.34 -6.63
CA MET A 426 -15.05 8.39 -5.64
C MET A 426 -14.53 8.71 -4.24
N ILE A 427 -13.42 8.12 -3.80
CA ILE A 427 -12.78 8.40 -2.51
C ILE A 427 -12.32 9.87 -2.45
N ALA A 428 -11.75 10.39 -3.54
CA ALA A 428 -11.22 11.74 -3.61
C ALA A 428 -12.31 12.81 -3.57
N TYR A 429 -13.49 12.56 -4.16
CA TYR A 429 -14.57 13.53 -4.24
C TYR A 429 -15.68 13.33 -3.21
N ILE A 430 -15.74 12.19 -2.53
CA ILE A 430 -16.80 11.88 -1.57
C ILE A 430 -16.15 11.62 -0.19
N PRO A 431 -16.01 12.65 0.66
CA PRO A 431 -15.37 12.52 1.98
C PRO A 431 -15.97 11.41 2.84
N ALA A 432 -17.29 11.21 2.75
CA ALA A 432 -18.02 10.20 3.51
C ALA A 432 -17.44 8.79 3.35
N ILE A 433 -16.88 8.44 2.19
CA ILE A 433 -16.28 7.11 1.97
C ILE A 433 -15.11 6.85 2.92
N SER A 434 -14.30 7.88 3.21
CA SER A 434 -13.15 7.79 4.11
C SER A 434 -13.48 8.11 5.57
N THR A 435 -14.58 8.82 5.83
CA THR A 435 -14.88 9.33 7.18
C THR A 435 -16.04 8.63 7.88
N THR A 436 -16.75 7.70 7.20
CA THR A 436 -17.99 7.07 7.71
C THR A 436 -17.83 6.45 9.10
N PHE A 437 -16.73 5.74 9.36
CA PHE A 437 -16.51 5.05 10.64
C PHE A 437 -15.72 5.88 11.65
N LEU A 438 -15.39 7.13 11.32
CA LEU A 438 -14.63 7.98 12.21
C LEU A 438 -15.53 8.67 13.23
N PRO A 439 -14.98 8.97 14.43
CA PRO A 439 -15.61 9.87 15.40
C PRO A 439 -15.89 11.24 14.79
N GLU A 440 -16.89 11.96 15.33
CA GLU A 440 -17.33 13.28 14.84
C GLU A 440 -16.19 14.31 14.72
N ILE A 441 -15.15 14.20 15.57
CA ILE A 441 -13.99 15.11 15.59
C ILE A 441 -13.14 15.03 14.30
N TYR A 442 -13.31 13.98 13.50
CA TYR A 442 -12.56 13.76 12.26
C TYR A 442 -13.44 13.92 11.01
N LYS A 443 -14.72 14.19 11.14
CA LYS A 443 -15.65 14.43 10.05
C LYS A 443 -15.71 15.90 9.70
#